data_6d0f852dbd7a6f6bbfffab76c61f4338
#
_entry.id   6d0f852dbd7a6f6bbfffab76c61f4338
#
_cell.length_a   1.000
_cell.length_b   1.000
_cell.length_c   1.000
_cell.angle_alpha   90.00
_cell.angle_beta   90.00
_cell.angle_gamma   90.00
#
_symmetry.space_group_name_H-M   'P 1'
#
loop_
_entity.id
_entity.type
_entity.pdbx_description
1 polymer ?
#
loop_
_entity_poly.entity_id
_entity_poly.type
_entity_poly.pdbx_seq_one_letter_code
_entity_poly.pdbx_strand_id
1 'polypeptide(L)'
;IAKKMGRSDAECELLYQAGILHDIGKIVTPDSILLKPGKLNDLEYKLIQEHVKVGYDLLSKIPMYKEMAEIIAYHHEHYNGRGYPYGAKGEEIPFLSRIMIVADAFDAMTTNRIYKGKKDVAEAIEEIEALSGKQFDPEVVETAVEILSKIEIPDSVNQLPMTEVEKERFAYFYRDQVTNAYNADYLTFILKQKSIEKKPCFFHIVSLHNLGLYNKNHGWKEGNKLLRRFVELRQ
;
A
#
# COMPACT_ATOMS: atom_id res chain seq x y z
N ILE A 1 -19.71 11.43 -1.29
CA ILE A 1 -20.39 10.77 -0.15
C ILE A 1 -20.84 11.84 0.84
N ALA A 2 -19.94 12.59 1.50
CA ALA A 2 -20.26 13.56 2.55
C ALA A 2 -21.36 14.56 2.17
N LYS A 3 -21.29 15.15 0.97
CA LYS A 3 -22.30 16.09 0.46
C LYS A 3 -23.69 15.45 0.34
N LYS A 4 -23.77 14.20 -0.13
CA LYS A 4 -25.02 13.45 -0.23
C LYS A 4 -25.62 13.12 1.16
N MET A 5 -24.76 12.96 2.15
CA MET A 5 -25.14 12.74 3.55
C MET A 5 -25.44 14.06 4.30
N GLY A 6 -25.63 15.17 3.58
CA GLY A 6 -26.03 16.45 4.15
C GLY A 6 -24.93 17.18 4.94
N ARG A 7 -23.66 16.84 4.73
CA ARG A 7 -22.55 17.59 5.34
C ARG A 7 -22.38 18.93 4.66
N SER A 8 -22.02 19.93 5.45
CA SER A 8 -21.76 21.30 4.96
C SER A 8 -20.59 21.32 3.96
N ASP A 9 -20.54 22.36 3.13
CA ASP A 9 -19.41 22.53 2.20
C ASP A 9 -18.07 22.65 2.94
N ALA A 10 -18.06 23.24 4.16
CA ALA A 10 -16.86 23.30 5.01
C ALA A 10 -16.40 21.91 5.49
N GLU A 11 -17.32 21.04 5.91
CA GLU A 11 -17.00 19.66 6.29
C GLU A 11 -16.53 18.84 5.09
N CYS A 12 -17.13 19.06 3.91
CA CYS A 12 -16.71 18.40 2.68
C CYS A 12 -15.28 18.82 2.28
N GLU A 13 -14.95 20.11 2.39
CA GLU A 13 -13.61 20.63 2.13
C GLU A 13 -12.59 20.09 3.15
N LEU A 14 -12.95 20.10 4.43
CA LEU A 14 -12.09 19.53 5.48
C LEU A 14 -11.81 18.03 5.24
N LEU A 15 -12.82 17.26 4.87
CA LEU A 15 -12.67 15.84 4.54
C LEU A 15 -11.81 15.62 3.28
N TYR A 16 -11.95 16.48 2.27
CA TYR A 16 -11.13 16.44 1.06
C TYR A 16 -9.65 16.67 1.40
N GLN A 17 -9.35 17.70 2.18
CA GLN A 17 -8.00 17.98 2.63
C GLN A 17 -7.44 16.86 3.52
N ALA A 18 -8.26 16.27 4.39
CA ALA A 18 -7.89 15.11 5.18
C ALA A 18 -7.54 13.92 4.29
N GLY A 19 -8.31 13.68 3.21
CA GLY A 19 -8.04 12.65 2.23
C GLY A 19 -6.69 12.82 1.52
N ILE A 20 -6.27 14.06 1.23
CA ILE A 20 -4.94 14.33 0.64
C ILE A 20 -3.81 14.02 1.61
N LEU A 21 -3.99 14.29 2.91
CA LEU A 21 -2.93 14.22 3.91
C LEU A 21 -2.99 12.98 4.81
N HIS A 22 -3.98 12.08 4.66
CA HIS A 22 -4.21 10.96 5.59
C HIS A 22 -2.96 10.08 5.79
N ASP A 23 -2.19 9.92 4.76
CA ASP A 23 -1.01 9.07 4.71
C ASP A 23 0.31 9.82 4.98
N ILE A 24 0.28 11.11 5.37
CA ILE A 24 1.51 11.91 5.58
C ILE A 24 2.46 11.27 6.58
N GLY A 25 1.92 10.55 7.56
CA GLY A 25 2.73 9.86 8.57
C GLY A 25 3.57 8.71 8.02
N LYS A 26 3.32 8.24 6.79
CA LYS A 26 4.16 7.22 6.12
C LYS A 26 5.59 7.72 5.85
N ILE A 27 5.85 9.01 6.00
CA ILE A 27 7.20 9.60 5.89
C ILE A 27 8.23 8.94 6.83
N VAL A 28 7.79 8.37 7.95
CA VAL A 28 8.69 7.67 8.89
C VAL A 28 8.80 6.17 8.61
N THR A 29 7.98 5.63 7.71
CA THR A 29 8.02 4.21 7.36
C THR A 29 9.17 3.94 6.38
N PRO A 30 10.07 3.00 6.68
CA PRO A 30 11.18 2.67 5.78
C PRO A 30 10.69 2.27 4.38
N ASP A 31 11.35 2.77 3.34
CA ASP A 31 11.04 2.43 1.94
C ASP A 31 11.06 0.91 1.69
N SER A 32 11.96 0.18 2.36
CA SER A 32 12.03 -1.29 2.28
C SER A 32 10.74 -2.00 2.73
N ILE A 33 9.91 -1.34 3.55
CA ILE A 33 8.60 -1.83 3.98
C ILE A 33 7.51 -1.31 3.04
N LEU A 34 7.53 -0.01 2.73
CA LEU A 34 6.54 0.61 1.84
C LEU A 34 6.55 0.02 0.43
N LEU A 35 7.74 -0.31 -0.08
CA LEU A 35 7.94 -0.80 -1.44
C LEU A 35 8.07 -2.33 -1.51
N LYS A 36 7.89 -3.04 -0.39
CA LYS A 36 8.06 -4.50 -0.33
C LYS A 36 7.07 -5.23 -1.23
N PRO A 37 7.52 -6.02 -2.22
CA PRO A 37 6.62 -6.83 -3.03
C PRO A 37 6.19 -8.08 -2.27
N GLY A 38 5.01 -8.08 -1.74
CA GLY A 38 4.45 -9.24 -1.07
C GLY A 38 3.79 -8.92 0.26
N LYS A 39 3.52 -9.95 1.05
CA LYS A 39 2.89 -9.78 2.36
C LYS A 39 3.89 -9.24 3.37
N LEU A 40 3.43 -8.32 4.18
CA LEU A 40 4.16 -7.83 5.35
C LEU A 40 4.12 -8.90 6.44
N ASN A 41 5.22 -9.02 7.19
CA ASN A 41 5.19 -9.75 8.46
C ASN A 41 4.56 -8.88 9.57
N ASP A 42 4.33 -9.46 10.74
CA ASP A 42 3.64 -8.79 11.85
C ASP A 42 4.38 -7.52 12.32
N LEU A 43 5.71 -7.52 12.32
CA LEU A 43 6.51 -6.36 12.70
C LEU A 43 6.43 -5.25 11.66
N GLU A 44 6.58 -5.59 10.39
CA GLU A 44 6.46 -4.65 9.27
C GLU A 44 5.06 -4.03 9.22
N TYR A 45 4.02 -4.84 9.48
CA TYR A 45 2.64 -4.35 9.55
C TYR A 45 2.46 -3.35 10.70
N LYS A 46 2.99 -3.64 11.89
CA LYS A 46 2.97 -2.71 13.02
C LYS A 46 3.70 -1.41 12.71
N LEU A 47 4.85 -1.48 12.03
CA LEU A 47 5.60 -0.28 11.64
C LEU A 47 4.81 0.60 10.65
N ILE A 48 4.04 -0.01 9.75
CA ILE A 48 3.15 0.77 8.88
C ILE A 48 2.01 1.39 9.69
N GLN A 49 1.41 0.68 10.64
CA GLN A 49 0.31 1.20 11.46
C GLN A 49 0.68 2.48 12.23
N GLU A 50 1.96 2.66 12.58
CA GLU A 50 2.46 3.87 13.27
C GLU A 50 2.22 5.16 12.46
N HIS A 51 2.03 5.09 11.14
CA HIS A 51 1.79 6.28 10.33
C HIS A 51 0.56 7.07 10.77
N VAL A 52 -0.46 6.42 11.29
CA VAL A 52 -1.67 7.08 11.78
C VAL A 52 -1.34 8.02 12.93
N LYS A 53 -0.63 7.51 13.93
CA LYS A 53 -0.20 8.30 15.08
C LYS A 53 0.78 9.41 14.68
N VAL A 54 1.74 9.09 13.84
CA VAL A 54 2.73 10.08 13.35
C VAL A 54 2.03 11.17 12.55
N GLY A 55 1.08 10.84 11.68
CA GLY A 55 0.27 11.81 10.92
C GLY A 55 -0.50 12.73 11.85
N TYR A 56 -1.17 12.17 12.86
CA TYR A 56 -1.84 12.96 13.90
C TYR A 56 -0.88 13.88 14.64
N ASP A 57 0.25 13.36 15.13
CA ASP A 57 1.25 14.12 15.89
C ASP A 57 1.87 15.27 15.08
N LEU A 58 2.02 15.11 13.77
CA LEU A 58 2.52 16.14 12.87
C LEU A 58 1.48 17.24 12.65
N LEU A 59 0.26 16.87 12.31
CA LEU A 59 -0.77 17.82 11.89
C LEU A 59 -1.42 18.53 13.08
N SER A 60 -1.65 17.85 14.21
CA SER A 60 -2.28 18.42 15.40
C SER A 60 -1.51 19.57 16.04
N LYS A 61 -0.20 19.65 15.78
CA LYS A 61 0.66 20.76 16.23
C LYS A 61 0.49 22.06 15.43
N ILE A 62 -0.17 21.97 14.27
CA ILE A 62 -0.43 23.09 13.40
C ILE A 62 -1.89 23.51 13.61
N PRO A 63 -2.18 24.69 14.19
CA PRO A 63 -3.55 25.04 14.59
C PRO A 63 -4.60 24.88 13.49
N MET A 64 -4.27 25.27 12.26
CA MET A 64 -5.18 25.16 11.11
C MET A 64 -5.48 23.73 10.66
N TYR A 65 -4.68 22.73 11.06
CA TYR A 65 -4.86 21.33 10.69
C TYR A 65 -5.39 20.44 11.84
N LYS A 66 -5.69 21.03 13.00
CA LYS A 66 -6.09 20.27 14.18
C LYS A 66 -7.35 19.44 13.94
N GLU A 67 -8.40 20.02 13.35
CA GLU A 67 -9.65 19.30 13.05
C GLU A 67 -9.42 18.19 12.00
N MET A 68 -8.55 18.45 11.01
CA MET A 68 -8.15 17.46 10.03
C MET A 68 -7.38 16.30 10.66
N ALA A 69 -6.49 16.58 11.62
CA ALA A 69 -5.73 15.57 12.34
C ALA A 69 -6.66 14.60 13.10
N GLU A 70 -7.74 15.12 13.69
CA GLU A 70 -8.76 14.28 14.36
C GLU A 70 -9.44 13.31 13.37
N ILE A 71 -9.73 13.75 12.13
CA ILE A 71 -10.30 12.87 11.11
C ILE A 71 -9.31 11.79 10.72
N ILE A 72 -8.06 12.17 10.49
CA ILE A 72 -6.99 11.27 10.06
C ILE A 72 -6.66 10.25 11.14
N ALA A 73 -6.73 10.61 12.42
CA ALA A 73 -6.42 9.73 13.54
C ALA A 73 -7.25 8.42 13.57
N TYR A 74 -8.42 8.42 12.93
CA TYR A 74 -9.36 7.29 12.96
C TYR A 74 -9.56 6.60 11.60
N HIS A 75 -8.82 6.95 10.55
CA HIS A 75 -9.09 6.45 9.20
C HIS A 75 -8.82 4.95 8.99
N HIS A 76 -8.17 4.29 9.94
CA HIS A 76 -7.99 2.84 9.95
C HIS A 76 -8.74 2.14 11.09
N GLU A 77 -9.67 2.85 11.74
CA GLU A 77 -10.59 2.18 12.64
C GLU A 77 -11.60 1.32 11.86
N HIS A 78 -12.15 0.32 12.52
CA HIS A 78 -13.23 -0.49 12.00
C HIS A 78 -14.50 -0.24 12.81
N TYR A 79 -15.65 -0.16 12.16
CA TYR A 79 -16.93 0.11 12.82
C TYR A 79 -17.23 -0.87 13.97
N ASN A 80 -16.72 -2.11 13.90
CA ASN A 80 -16.85 -3.11 14.95
C ASN A 80 -15.76 -3.06 16.04
N GLY A 81 -14.86 -2.07 16.03
CA GLY A 81 -13.80 -1.86 17.02
C GLY A 81 -12.55 -2.76 16.83
N ARG A 82 -12.40 -3.40 15.67
CA ARG A 82 -11.21 -4.24 15.35
C ARG A 82 -10.15 -3.50 14.55
N GLY A 83 -10.29 -2.19 14.38
CA GLY A 83 -9.35 -1.33 13.71
C GLY A 83 -8.20 -0.89 14.60
N TYR A 84 -7.46 0.10 14.16
CA TYR A 84 -6.35 0.72 14.89
C TYR A 84 -6.33 2.23 14.62
N PRO A 85 -5.68 3.06 15.45
CA PRO A 85 -4.82 2.70 16.59
C PRO A 85 -5.57 2.57 17.92
N TYR A 86 -6.83 3.03 18.03
CA TYR A 86 -7.54 3.15 19.31
C TYR A 86 -8.50 1.99 19.57
N GLY A 87 -8.92 1.25 18.53
CA GLY A 87 -9.98 0.24 18.64
C GLY A 87 -11.36 0.86 18.88
N ALA A 88 -11.58 2.09 18.43
CA ALA A 88 -12.84 2.80 18.55
C ALA A 88 -13.94 2.09 17.77
N LYS A 89 -15.18 2.11 18.31
CA LYS A 89 -16.31 1.34 17.78
C LYS A 89 -17.51 2.23 17.50
N GLY A 90 -18.17 2.00 16.37
CA GLY A 90 -19.43 2.66 16.02
C GLY A 90 -19.28 4.17 16.00
N GLU A 91 -20.09 4.86 16.82
CA GLU A 91 -20.13 6.32 16.90
C GLU A 91 -18.95 6.95 17.67
N GLU A 92 -18.12 6.14 18.33
CA GLU A 92 -16.85 6.63 18.90
C GLU A 92 -15.89 7.07 17.79
N ILE A 93 -16.06 6.56 16.57
CA ILE A 93 -15.33 7.00 15.39
C ILE A 93 -15.98 8.28 14.86
N PRO A 94 -15.24 9.40 14.72
CA PRO A 94 -15.78 10.63 14.15
C PRO A 94 -16.48 10.39 12.81
N PHE A 95 -17.60 11.05 12.57
CA PHE A 95 -18.44 10.76 11.40
C PHE A 95 -17.68 10.95 10.06
N LEU A 96 -16.90 12.02 9.94
CA LEU A 96 -16.09 12.27 8.76
C LEU A 96 -15.01 11.19 8.56
N SER A 97 -14.46 10.63 9.64
CA SER A 97 -13.54 9.49 9.56
C SER A 97 -14.24 8.24 9.05
N ARG A 98 -15.49 7.97 9.47
CA ARG A 98 -16.28 6.84 8.94
C ARG A 98 -16.49 6.95 7.42
N ILE A 99 -16.72 8.16 6.91
CA ILE A 99 -16.81 8.41 5.46
C ILE A 99 -15.45 8.18 4.78
N MET A 100 -14.37 8.66 5.39
CA MET A 100 -13.02 8.51 4.87
C MET A 100 -12.58 7.05 4.76
N ILE A 101 -12.89 6.23 5.76
CA ILE A 101 -12.60 4.78 5.77
C ILE A 101 -13.17 4.09 4.51
N VAL A 102 -14.42 4.39 4.15
CA VAL A 102 -15.06 3.82 2.95
C VAL A 102 -14.39 4.33 1.67
N ALA A 103 -14.11 5.63 1.61
CA ALA A 103 -13.49 6.24 0.43
C ALA A 103 -12.07 5.73 0.18
N ASP A 104 -11.23 5.64 1.23
CA ASP A 104 -9.87 5.10 1.15
C ASP A 104 -9.88 3.61 0.75
N ALA A 105 -10.76 2.81 1.34
CA ALA A 105 -10.90 1.40 0.99
C ALA A 105 -11.31 1.22 -0.49
N PHE A 106 -12.24 2.03 -0.99
CA PHE A 106 -12.63 2.01 -2.40
C PHE A 106 -11.46 2.39 -3.31
N ASP A 107 -10.75 3.49 -3.02
CA ASP A 107 -9.56 3.88 -3.78
C ASP A 107 -8.49 2.79 -3.76
N ALA A 108 -8.22 2.22 -2.58
CA ALA A 108 -7.26 1.13 -2.43
C ALA A 108 -7.61 -0.14 -3.23
N MET A 109 -8.90 -0.41 -3.46
CA MET A 109 -9.36 -1.56 -4.25
C MET A 109 -9.33 -1.28 -5.75
N THR A 110 -9.61 -0.06 -6.16
CA THR A 110 -9.82 0.30 -7.57
C THR A 110 -8.59 0.92 -8.23
N THR A 111 -7.57 1.27 -7.46
CA THR A 111 -6.29 1.78 -7.96
C THR A 111 -5.29 0.64 -8.16
N ASN A 112 -4.55 0.64 -9.28
CA ASN A 112 -3.44 -0.28 -9.50
C ASN A 112 -2.30 0.02 -8.51
N ARG A 113 -2.04 -0.92 -7.62
CA ARG A 113 -0.91 -0.84 -6.68
C ARG A 113 0.18 -1.83 -7.09
N ILE A 114 1.42 -1.55 -6.71
CA ILE A 114 2.61 -2.38 -7.03
C ILE A 114 2.38 -3.87 -6.72
N TYR A 115 1.56 -4.19 -5.71
CA TYR A 115 1.38 -5.56 -5.20
C TYR A 115 0.01 -6.18 -5.47
N LYS A 116 -0.96 -5.38 -5.93
CA LYS A 116 -2.33 -5.83 -6.11
C LYS A 116 -2.92 -5.19 -7.37
N GLY A 117 -3.36 -6.02 -8.31
CA GLY A 117 -4.16 -5.54 -9.44
C GLY A 117 -5.44 -4.85 -8.93
N LYS A 118 -5.91 -3.85 -9.67
CA LYS A 118 -7.18 -3.17 -9.37
C LYS A 118 -8.33 -4.19 -9.47
N LYS A 119 -9.29 -4.05 -8.57
CA LYS A 119 -10.62 -4.63 -8.74
C LYS A 119 -11.43 -3.73 -9.66
N ASP A 120 -12.40 -4.29 -10.35
CA ASP A 120 -13.40 -3.45 -10.99
C ASP A 120 -14.32 -2.77 -9.93
N VAL A 121 -15.07 -1.77 -10.37
CA VAL A 121 -15.93 -1.00 -9.45
C VAL A 121 -17.00 -1.87 -8.81
N ALA A 122 -17.55 -2.85 -9.53
CA ALA A 122 -18.59 -3.73 -9.02
C ALA A 122 -18.02 -4.65 -7.92
N GLU A 123 -16.86 -5.28 -8.14
CA GLU A 123 -16.18 -6.11 -7.15
C GLU A 123 -15.80 -5.32 -5.89
N ALA A 124 -15.39 -4.05 -6.04
CA ALA A 124 -15.07 -3.18 -4.90
C ALA A 124 -16.32 -2.84 -4.07
N ILE A 125 -17.44 -2.59 -4.74
CA ILE A 125 -18.73 -2.33 -4.09
C ILE A 125 -19.22 -3.56 -3.33
N GLU A 126 -19.21 -4.74 -3.96
CA GLU A 126 -19.60 -6.00 -3.31
C GLU A 126 -18.79 -6.24 -2.01
N GLU A 127 -17.48 -5.93 -2.03
CA GLU A 127 -16.64 -6.06 -0.83
C GLU A 127 -17.01 -5.03 0.25
N ILE A 128 -17.31 -3.78 -0.13
CA ILE A 128 -17.75 -2.75 0.81
C ILE A 128 -19.07 -3.16 1.47
N GLU A 129 -20.04 -3.65 0.70
CA GLU A 129 -21.33 -4.13 1.21
C GLU A 129 -21.15 -5.33 2.16
N ALA A 130 -20.33 -6.30 1.79
CA ALA A 130 -20.03 -7.49 2.61
C ALA A 130 -19.36 -7.16 3.96
N LEU A 131 -18.69 -6.01 4.05
CA LEU A 131 -18.02 -5.51 5.24
C LEU A 131 -18.82 -4.46 6.00
N SER A 132 -20.06 -4.14 5.58
CA SER A 132 -20.99 -3.27 6.28
C SER A 132 -21.27 -3.78 7.69
N GLY A 133 -21.26 -2.90 8.68
CA GLY A 133 -21.37 -3.23 10.11
C GLY A 133 -20.15 -3.90 10.72
N LYS A 134 -19.12 -4.24 9.91
CA LYS A 134 -17.85 -4.80 10.36
C LYS A 134 -16.75 -3.75 10.29
N GLN A 135 -16.25 -3.51 9.10
CA GLN A 135 -15.23 -2.49 8.84
C GLN A 135 -15.87 -1.12 8.62
N PHE A 136 -16.99 -1.07 7.92
CA PHE A 136 -17.64 0.14 7.48
C PHE A 136 -18.94 0.41 8.23
N ASP A 137 -19.25 1.69 8.41
CA ASP A 137 -20.53 2.15 8.93
C ASP A 137 -21.64 1.85 7.92
N PRO A 138 -22.72 1.13 8.32
CA PRO A 138 -23.82 0.80 7.43
C PRO A 138 -24.49 2.01 6.77
N GLU A 139 -24.67 3.12 7.50
CA GLU A 139 -25.27 4.34 6.97
C GLU A 139 -24.40 4.97 5.86
N VAL A 140 -23.07 4.97 6.08
CA VAL A 140 -22.11 5.46 5.07
C VAL A 140 -22.08 4.54 3.87
N VAL A 141 -22.12 3.21 4.07
CA VAL A 141 -22.10 2.22 2.97
C VAL A 141 -23.30 2.42 2.07
N GLU A 142 -24.52 2.54 2.59
CA GLU A 142 -25.74 2.74 1.78
C GLU A 142 -25.59 3.94 0.83
N THR A 143 -25.14 5.08 1.35
CA THR A 143 -24.90 6.28 0.53
C THR A 143 -23.73 6.12 -0.43
N ALA A 144 -22.65 5.46 0.01
CA ALA A 144 -21.44 5.28 -0.77
C ALA A 144 -21.70 4.42 -2.00
N VAL A 145 -22.41 3.30 -1.88
CA VAL A 145 -22.76 2.39 -2.97
C VAL A 145 -23.53 3.12 -4.08
N GLU A 146 -24.52 3.96 -3.73
CA GLU A 146 -25.28 4.74 -4.71
C GLU A 146 -24.38 5.65 -5.57
N ILE A 147 -23.33 6.20 -4.97
CA ILE A 147 -22.46 7.18 -5.63
C ILE A 147 -21.33 6.48 -6.37
N LEU A 148 -20.64 5.55 -5.68
CA LEU A 148 -19.43 4.90 -6.20
C LEU A 148 -19.74 3.99 -7.38
N SER A 149 -20.93 3.39 -7.45
CA SER A 149 -21.36 2.58 -8.60
C SER A 149 -21.41 3.35 -9.94
N LYS A 150 -21.46 4.68 -9.88
CA LYS A 150 -21.52 5.56 -11.05
C LYS A 150 -20.16 6.17 -11.42
N ILE A 151 -19.12 5.86 -10.68
CA ILE A 151 -17.78 6.41 -10.92
C ILE A 151 -17.08 5.60 -12.00
N GLU A 152 -16.61 6.30 -13.03
CA GLU A 152 -15.68 5.77 -14.01
C GLU A 152 -14.24 6.08 -13.56
N ILE A 153 -13.43 5.04 -13.37
CA ILE A 153 -12.04 5.20 -12.95
C ILE A 153 -11.15 5.14 -14.19
N PRO A 154 -10.42 6.22 -14.50
CA PRO A 154 -9.51 6.22 -15.64
C PRO A 154 -8.40 5.18 -15.46
N ASP A 155 -8.02 4.49 -16.54
CA ASP A 155 -6.91 3.50 -16.52
C ASP A 155 -5.54 4.13 -16.23
N SER A 156 -5.42 5.44 -16.36
CA SER A 156 -4.21 6.21 -16.06
C SER A 156 -3.92 6.32 -14.57
N VAL A 157 -4.91 6.07 -13.70
CA VAL A 157 -4.71 6.11 -12.24
C VAL A 157 -4.02 4.83 -11.80
N ASN A 158 -2.72 4.93 -11.54
CA ASN A 158 -1.92 3.83 -11.02
C ASN A 158 -0.80 4.34 -10.11
N GLN A 159 -0.36 3.50 -9.18
CA GLN A 159 0.76 3.76 -8.27
C GLN A 159 2.03 2.97 -8.68
N LEU A 160 2.11 2.55 -9.94
CA LEU A 160 3.30 1.86 -10.44
C LEU A 160 4.41 2.88 -10.71
N PRO A 161 5.68 2.51 -10.51
CA PRO A 161 6.80 3.37 -10.85
C PRO A 161 6.82 3.64 -12.37
N MET A 162 6.65 4.90 -12.74
CA MET A 162 6.53 5.32 -14.15
C MET A 162 7.86 5.80 -14.72
N THR A 163 8.61 6.60 -13.93
CA THR A 163 9.90 7.13 -14.34
C THR A 163 11.02 6.11 -14.10
N GLU A 164 12.14 6.23 -14.82
CA GLU A 164 13.31 5.36 -14.61
C GLU A 164 13.87 5.51 -13.19
N VAL A 165 13.87 6.72 -12.62
CA VAL A 165 14.32 6.97 -11.24
C VAL A 165 13.42 6.25 -10.22
N GLU A 166 12.11 6.29 -10.40
CA GLU A 166 11.17 5.55 -9.54
C GLU A 166 11.35 4.04 -9.65
N LYS A 167 11.57 3.53 -10.86
CA LYS A 167 11.86 2.11 -11.10
C LYS A 167 13.18 1.69 -10.44
N GLU A 168 14.22 2.50 -10.55
CA GLU A 168 15.49 2.24 -9.89
C GLU A 168 15.41 2.32 -8.38
N ARG A 169 14.70 3.33 -7.83
CA ARG A 169 14.42 3.43 -6.39
C ARG A 169 13.69 2.20 -5.90
N PHE A 170 12.67 1.77 -6.61
CA PHE A 170 11.94 0.56 -6.31
C PHE A 170 12.85 -0.68 -6.38
N ALA A 171 13.65 -0.82 -7.44
CA ALA A 171 14.54 -1.93 -7.64
C ALA A 171 15.71 -1.97 -6.63
N TYR A 172 16.12 -0.82 -6.09
CA TYR A 172 17.24 -0.73 -5.14
C TYR A 172 17.06 -1.65 -3.93
N PHE A 173 15.85 -1.73 -3.37
CA PHE A 173 15.54 -2.57 -2.21
C PHE A 173 15.40 -4.06 -2.56
N TYR A 174 15.40 -4.40 -3.84
CA TYR A 174 15.27 -5.77 -4.35
C TYR A 174 16.54 -6.29 -4.99
N ARG A 175 17.66 -5.66 -4.70
CA ARG A 175 18.97 -6.14 -5.16
C ARG A 175 19.63 -7.02 -4.11
N ASP A 176 20.24 -8.11 -4.57
CA ASP A 176 21.12 -8.94 -3.76
C ASP A 176 22.41 -8.18 -3.41
N GLN A 177 22.76 -8.11 -2.15
CA GLN A 177 23.90 -7.32 -1.66
C GLN A 177 25.26 -7.82 -2.15
N VAL A 178 25.35 -9.10 -2.53
CA VAL A 178 26.60 -9.70 -3.02
C VAL A 178 26.79 -9.45 -4.50
N THR A 179 25.74 -9.70 -5.29
CA THR A 179 25.83 -9.73 -6.76
C THR A 179 25.28 -8.49 -7.43
N ASN A 180 24.54 -7.67 -6.70
CA ASN A 180 23.77 -6.54 -7.23
C ASN A 180 22.71 -6.93 -8.29
N ALA A 181 22.45 -8.23 -8.47
CA ALA A 181 21.33 -8.72 -9.27
C ALA A 181 20.00 -8.53 -8.51
N TYR A 182 18.90 -8.59 -9.24
CA TYR A 182 17.58 -8.60 -8.56
C TYR A 182 17.40 -9.89 -7.77
N ASN A 183 16.85 -9.75 -6.56
CA ASN A 183 16.55 -10.87 -5.67
C ASN A 183 15.25 -11.60 -6.07
N ALA A 184 14.92 -12.68 -5.34
CA ALA A 184 13.72 -13.47 -5.60
C ALA A 184 12.41 -12.69 -5.43
N ASP A 185 12.37 -11.70 -4.53
CA ASP A 185 11.17 -10.89 -4.30
C ASP A 185 10.82 -10.03 -5.52
N TYR A 186 11.84 -9.49 -6.21
CA TYR A 186 11.64 -8.75 -7.46
C TYR A 186 11.10 -9.63 -8.59
N LEU A 187 11.46 -10.91 -8.61
CA LEU A 187 10.91 -11.85 -9.58
C LEU A 187 9.38 -11.94 -9.48
N THR A 188 8.86 -11.96 -8.25
CA THR A 188 7.41 -11.99 -8.03
C THR A 188 6.71 -10.75 -8.61
N PHE A 189 7.33 -9.58 -8.50
CA PHE A 189 6.84 -8.35 -9.13
C PHE A 189 6.83 -8.45 -10.66
N ILE A 190 7.94 -8.88 -11.27
CA ILE A 190 8.05 -9.04 -12.72
C ILE A 190 7.00 -10.03 -13.26
N LEU A 191 6.79 -11.14 -12.57
CA LEU A 191 5.80 -12.15 -12.96
C LEU A 191 4.38 -11.59 -12.99
N LYS A 192 4.02 -10.82 -11.95
CA LYS A 192 2.72 -10.16 -11.88
C LYS A 192 2.56 -9.15 -13.01
N GLN A 193 3.57 -8.32 -13.27
CA GLN A 193 3.54 -7.35 -14.35
C GLN A 193 3.35 -8.02 -15.72
N LYS A 194 4.10 -9.09 -15.99
CA LYS A 194 3.96 -9.86 -17.24
C LYS A 194 2.61 -10.53 -17.37
N SER A 195 2.03 -11.01 -16.28
CA SER A 195 0.67 -11.57 -16.26
C SER A 195 -0.37 -10.50 -16.61
N ILE A 196 -0.25 -9.28 -16.09
CA ILE A 196 -1.14 -8.16 -16.42
C ILE A 196 -1.00 -7.78 -17.90
N GLU A 197 0.23 -7.71 -18.42
CA GLU A 197 0.51 -7.39 -19.82
C GLU A 197 0.11 -8.53 -20.78
N LYS A 198 -0.26 -9.71 -20.28
CA LYS A 198 -0.54 -10.93 -21.06
C LYS A 198 0.58 -11.30 -22.04
N LYS A 199 1.83 -10.94 -21.74
CA LYS A 199 3.00 -11.25 -22.56
C LYS A 199 3.61 -12.58 -22.14
N PRO A 200 3.91 -13.48 -23.09
CA PRO A 200 4.65 -14.70 -22.77
C PRO A 200 6.04 -14.35 -22.28
N CYS A 201 6.52 -15.09 -21.28
CA CYS A 201 7.88 -14.98 -20.79
C CYS A 201 8.51 -16.38 -20.62
N PHE A 202 9.81 -16.47 -20.83
CA PHE A 202 10.58 -17.68 -20.62
C PHE A 202 11.50 -17.49 -19.41
N PHE A 203 11.66 -18.54 -18.62
CA PHE A 203 12.55 -18.57 -17.48
C PHE A 203 13.68 -19.55 -17.71
N HIS A 204 14.92 -19.10 -17.47
CA HIS A 204 16.07 -19.95 -17.40
C HIS A 204 16.54 -20.02 -15.95
N ILE A 205 16.50 -21.23 -15.37
CA ILE A 205 17.02 -21.48 -14.02
C ILE A 205 18.44 -22.03 -14.17
N VAL A 206 19.39 -21.33 -13.57
CA VAL A 206 20.78 -21.77 -13.52
C VAL A 206 21.16 -22.07 -12.10
N SER A 207 21.59 -23.28 -11.83
CA SER A 207 22.03 -23.74 -10.52
C SER A 207 23.54 -23.88 -10.46
N LEU A 208 24.16 -23.28 -9.45
CA LEU A 208 25.59 -23.43 -9.17
C LEU A 208 25.79 -24.55 -8.16
N HIS A 209 26.43 -25.62 -8.61
CA HIS A 209 26.79 -26.76 -7.76
C HIS A 209 28.12 -26.53 -7.05
N ASN A 210 28.28 -27.13 -5.88
CA ASN A 210 29.51 -27.12 -5.07
C ASN A 210 30.00 -25.75 -4.58
N LEU A 211 29.19 -24.70 -4.62
CA LEU A 211 29.57 -23.38 -4.10
C LEU A 211 29.96 -23.43 -2.61
N GLY A 212 29.25 -24.24 -1.82
CA GLY A 212 29.60 -24.45 -0.41
C GLY A 212 30.96 -25.06 -0.20
N LEU A 213 31.36 -26.05 -1.04
CA LEU A 213 32.67 -26.64 -0.98
C LEU A 213 33.78 -25.65 -1.46
N TYR A 214 33.48 -24.87 -2.48
CA TYR A 214 34.35 -23.79 -2.92
C TYR A 214 34.60 -22.77 -1.79
N ASN A 215 33.57 -22.31 -1.12
CA ASN A 215 33.65 -21.37 0.00
C ASN A 215 34.45 -21.94 1.18
N LYS A 216 34.30 -23.25 1.46
CA LYS A 216 35.10 -23.94 2.49
C LYS A 216 36.60 -23.96 2.18
N ASN A 217 36.95 -24.10 0.91
CA ASN A 217 38.35 -24.20 0.47
C ASN A 217 39.02 -22.84 0.24
N HIS A 218 38.24 -21.83 -0.21
CA HIS A 218 38.76 -20.53 -0.65
C HIS A 218 38.24 -19.33 0.16
N GLY A 219 37.33 -19.57 1.06
CA GLY A 219 36.66 -18.52 1.90
C GLY A 219 35.53 -17.81 1.18
N TRP A 220 34.64 -17.23 1.98
CA TRP A 220 33.42 -16.52 1.53
C TRP A 220 33.71 -15.34 0.60
N LYS A 221 34.85 -14.65 0.79
CA LYS A 221 35.23 -13.51 -0.04
C LYS A 221 35.45 -13.91 -1.50
N GLU A 222 36.09 -15.04 -1.71
CA GLU A 222 36.33 -15.57 -3.08
C GLU A 222 35.04 -16.14 -3.69
N GLY A 223 34.20 -16.79 -2.89
CA GLY A 223 32.87 -17.22 -3.33
C GLY A 223 31.98 -16.06 -3.76
N ASN A 224 32.02 -14.95 -3.04
CA ASN A 224 31.26 -13.75 -3.42
C ASN A 224 31.78 -13.14 -4.74
N LYS A 225 33.11 -13.16 -4.97
CA LYS A 225 33.68 -12.74 -6.27
C LYS A 225 33.22 -13.64 -7.42
N LEU A 226 33.20 -14.96 -7.18
CA LEU A 226 32.69 -15.91 -8.16
C LEU A 226 31.24 -15.65 -8.54
N LEU A 227 30.38 -15.41 -7.55
CA LEU A 227 28.97 -15.07 -7.75
C LEU A 227 28.79 -13.79 -8.56
N ARG A 228 29.53 -12.72 -8.25
CA ARG A 228 29.51 -11.46 -9.01
C ARG A 228 29.89 -11.69 -10.47
N ARG A 229 30.99 -12.35 -10.71
CA ARG A 229 31.47 -12.65 -12.06
C ARG A 229 30.46 -13.51 -12.84
N PHE A 230 29.82 -14.46 -12.17
CA PHE A 230 28.79 -15.28 -12.79
C PHE A 230 27.60 -14.44 -13.27
N VAL A 231 27.13 -13.47 -12.47
CA VAL A 231 26.03 -12.57 -12.83
C VAL A 231 26.46 -11.64 -13.98
N GLU A 232 27.66 -11.05 -13.93
CA GLU A 232 28.19 -10.18 -14.99
C GLU A 232 28.26 -10.88 -16.37
N LEU A 233 28.56 -12.18 -16.40
CA LEU A 233 28.60 -12.97 -17.65
C LEU A 233 27.21 -13.28 -18.22
N ARG A 234 26.12 -12.96 -17.49
CA ARG A 234 24.73 -13.25 -17.87
C ARG A 234 23.92 -12.01 -18.18
N GLN A 235 24.42 -10.82 -17.91
CA GLN A 235 23.86 -9.54 -18.35
C GLN A 235 24.30 -9.25 -19.80
#